data_37b486f4a4b9756d96713a6576f11f11
#
_entry.id   37b486f4a4b9756d96713a6576f11f11
#
_cell.length_a   1.000
_cell.length_b   1.000
_cell.length_c   1.000
_cell.angle_alpha   90.00
_cell.angle_beta   90.00
_cell.angle_gamma   90.00
#
_symmetry.space_group_name_H-M   'P 1'
#
loop_
_entity.id
_entity.type
_entity.pdbx_description
1 polymer ?
#
loop_
_entity_poly.entity_id
_entity_poly.type
_entity_poly.pdbx_seq_one_letter_code
_entity_poly.pdbx_strand_id
1 'polypeptide(L)'
;MRTTTFRALALVAVTSATLTTFLTAPSAAAPSSPAKPASSQELRVATYNLSLNRNTAGQLERDLSTGDNAQAKAVAEVIQRTQPDVLLMNEFDYVEGNRAVDLFRANYLEVGQNGAEPIAYPYAYVAPSNTGIPSGHDLNNNGTVGGPDDAFGFGFFPGQFGMAVLSRYPIDTESVRTFQRFLWKDMPGALLPDNLGTPAPQDWYSPEELDVFRLSSKSHWDIPVIVGGRTVHVLASHPTPPVFDGAEDRNGRRNHDEIRFWSDYVSPRPVSSYIYDDDGTYGGLPRNARFVILGDQNSDPLDGDSVPGAIQQLLDNPHVVDPMPSSAGATEASALQGGANTTHRSDPRYDTADFADTSPGNLRADYVLPSRGLPVLDSAVFWPVRSDPLFRLTGVFPFPTSDHRLVWVDVRVPGSRVR
;
A
#
# COMPACT_ATOMS: atom_id res chain seq x y z
N MET A 1 -53.79 -41.04 -50.16
CA MET A 1 -55.28 -41.12 -50.33
C MET A 1 -55.88 -39.77 -49.95
N ARG A 2 -56.53 -39.14 -50.98
CA ARG A 2 -57.53 -38.05 -50.89
C ARG A 2 -57.19 -36.77 -50.13
N THR A 3 -56.65 -35.74 -50.75
CA THR A 3 -57.28 -34.52 -51.35
C THR A 3 -58.63 -34.11 -50.79
N THR A 4 -58.70 -32.90 -50.20
CA THR A 4 -59.85 -32.02 -50.41
C THR A 4 -59.43 -30.56 -50.23
N THR A 5 -59.57 -29.83 -51.34
CA THR A 5 -59.44 -28.39 -51.55
C THR A 5 -60.75 -27.69 -51.17
N PHE A 6 -60.72 -26.57 -50.50
CA PHE A 6 -61.82 -25.59 -50.48
C PHE A 6 -61.32 -24.19 -50.83
N ARG A 7 -61.91 -23.68 -51.93
CA ARG A 7 -61.84 -22.25 -52.36
C ARG A 7 -62.94 -21.48 -51.63
N ALA A 8 -62.57 -20.28 -51.15
CA ALA A 8 -63.62 -19.29 -50.83
C ALA A 8 -63.19 -17.89 -51.25
N LEU A 9 -64.18 -17.27 -51.82
CA LEU A 9 -64.31 -16.00 -52.62
C LEU A 9 -63.75 -14.76 -51.90
N ALA A 10 -63.21 -13.88 -52.77
CA ALA A 10 -62.85 -12.52 -52.42
C ALA A 10 -64.10 -11.62 -52.44
N LEU A 11 -64.21 -10.76 -51.40
CA LEU A 11 -65.12 -9.62 -51.42
C LEU A 11 -64.31 -8.32 -51.33
N VAL A 12 -64.35 -7.50 -52.34
CA VAL A 12 -63.72 -6.17 -52.45
C VAL A 12 -64.64 -5.15 -51.79
N ALA A 13 -64.19 -4.54 -50.68
CA ALA A 13 -64.86 -3.33 -50.16
C ALA A 13 -63.88 -2.16 -50.34
N VAL A 14 -64.33 -1.20 -51.16
CA VAL A 14 -63.68 0.10 -51.38
C VAL A 14 -64.07 1.02 -50.22
N THR A 15 -63.15 1.41 -49.38
CA THR A 15 -63.34 2.51 -48.42
C THR A 15 -62.40 3.66 -48.74
N SER A 16 -62.96 4.81 -48.98
CA SER A 16 -62.29 6.08 -49.24
C SER A 16 -61.59 6.55 -47.96
N ALA A 17 -60.26 6.63 -47.97
CA ALA A 17 -59.49 7.20 -46.86
C ALA A 17 -59.28 8.70 -47.09
N THR A 18 -59.90 9.52 -46.24
CA THR A 18 -59.58 10.95 -46.08
C THR A 18 -58.27 11.11 -45.38
N LEU A 19 -57.28 11.70 -46.04
CA LEU A 19 -55.95 11.98 -45.54
C LEU A 19 -56.00 13.22 -44.66
N THR A 20 -55.94 13.04 -43.32
CA THR A 20 -55.78 14.13 -42.35
C THR A 20 -54.31 14.29 -42.08
N THR A 21 -53.65 15.30 -42.54
CA THR A 21 -52.27 15.67 -42.26
C THR A 21 -52.19 16.27 -40.85
N PHE A 22 -51.65 15.48 -39.91
CA PHE A 22 -51.23 16.02 -38.58
C PHE A 22 -49.84 16.69 -38.72
N LEU A 23 -49.84 18.03 -38.64
CA LEU A 23 -48.59 18.78 -38.40
C LEU A 23 -48.12 18.48 -36.98
N THR A 24 -47.07 17.66 -36.86
CA THR A 24 -46.33 17.49 -35.58
C THR A 24 -45.45 18.71 -35.38
N ALA A 25 -45.81 19.56 -34.40
CA ALA A 25 -44.90 20.59 -33.90
C ALA A 25 -43.64 19.95 -33.28
N PRO A 26 -42.44 20.52 -33.47
CA PRO A 26 -41.25 20.00 -32.80
C PRO A 26 -41.41 20.16 -31.29
N SER A 27 -41.35 19.03 -30.55
CA SER A 27 -41.29 19.04 -29.12
C SER A 27 -39.97 19.71 -28.68
N ALA A 28 -40.06 20.89 -28.10
CA ALA A 28 -38.93 21.54 -27.47
C ALA A 28 -38.44 20.62 -26.32
N ALA A 29 -37.21 20.10 -26.43
CA ALA A 29 -36.58 19.37 -25.34
C ALA A 29 -36.54 20.27 -24.10
N ALA A 30 -37.09 19.78 -22.98
CA ALA A 30 -36.99 20.47 -21.69
C ALA A 30 -35.51 20.67 -21.36
N PRO A 31 -35.11 21.84 -20.84
CA PRO A 31 -33.72 22.03 -20.41
C PRO A 31 -33.37 20.97 -19.36
N SER A 32 -32.33 20.19 -19.62
CA SER A 32 -31.79 19.24 -18.67
C SER A 32 -31.39 20.01 -17.42
N SER A 33 -31.95 19.63 -16.26
CA SER A 33 -31.56 20.21 -14.98
C SER A 33 -30.02 20.02 -14.82
N PRO A 34 -29.29 21.07 -14.40
CA PRO A 34 -27.86 20.94 -14.18
C PRO A 34 -27.61 19.78 -13.21
N ALA A 35 -26.73 18.85 -13.59
CA ALA A 35 -26.36 17.74 -12.76
C ALA A 35 -25.84 18.31 -11.42
N LYS A 36 -26.41 17.82 -10.31
CA LYS A 36 -25.97 18.22 -8.96
C LYS A 36 -24.46 17.91 -8.86
N PRO A 37 -23.63 18.88 -8.44
CA PRO A 37 -22.20 18.62 -8.30
C PRO A 37 -22.02 17.40 -7.40
N ALA A 38 -21.13 16.46 -7.81
CA ALA A 38 -20.82 15.31 -7.00
C ALA A 38 -20.30 15.80 -5.64
N SER A 39 -20.91 15.32 -4.56
CA SER A 39 -20.50 15.68 -3.20
C SER A 39 -19.06 15.19 -2.95
N SER A 40 -18.28 15.96 -2.21
CA SER A 40 -17.01 15.50 -1.69
C SER A 40 -17.22 14.28 -0.79
N GLN A 41 -16.29 13.31 -0.84
CA GLN A 41 -16.32 12.14 0.03
C GLN A 41 -15.14 12.19 1.00
N GLU A 42 -15.36 11.76 2.22
CA GLU A 42 -14.29 11.49 3.16
C GLU A 42 -13.76 10.08 2.92
N LEU A 43 -12.46 9.90 3.07
CA LEU A 43 -11.77 8.64 2.85
C LEU A 43 -10.73 8.47 3.95
N ARG A 44 -10.88 7.43 4.76
CA ARG A 44 -9.86 7.01 5.71
C ARG A 44 -8.90 6.04 5.04
N VAL A 45 -7.62 6.43 4.95
CA VAL A 45 -6.55 5.59 4.43
C VAL A 45 -5.62 5.20 5.57
N ALA A 46 -5.24 3.93 5.64
CA ALA A 46 -4.37 3.44 6.71
C ALA A 46 -3.28 2.50 6.17
N THR A 47 -2.19 2.42 6.92
CA THR A 47 -1.16 1.40 6.79
C THR A 47 -0.97 0.68 8.12
N TYR A 48 -0.68 -0.61 8.06
CA TYR A 48 -0.37 -1.40 9.24
C TYR A 48 0.60 -2.54 8.88
N ASN A 49 1.79 -2.51 9.44
CA ASN A 49 2.66 -3.69 9.45
C ASN A 49 2.11 -4.65 10.50
N LEU A 50 1.63 -5.80 10.07
CA LEU A 50 0.86 -6.73 10.88
C LEU A 50 1.72 -7.73 11.65
N SER A 51 3.00 -7.88 11.28
CA SER A 51 3.86 -8.99 11.73
C SER A 51 3.14 -10.36 11.60
N LEU A 52 2.32 -10.51 10.56
CA LEU A 52 1.61 -11.77 10.23
C LEU A 52 2.39 -12.66 9.26
N ASN A 53 3.66 -12.33 9.00
CA ASN A 53 4.58 -13.24 8.33
C ASN A 53 4.80 -14.50 9.16
N ARG A 54 5.17 -15.60 8.51
CA ARG A 54 5.44 -16.89 9.14
C ARG A 54 6.81 -17.43 8.73
N ASN A 55 7.35 -18.32 9.55
CA ASN A 55 8.67 -18.92 9.29
C ASN A 55 8.62 -20.06 8.25
N THR A 56 7.43 -20.50 7.87
CA THR A 56 7.25 -21.63 6.95
C THR A 56 6.19 -21.29 5.89
N ALA A 57 6.51 -21.57 4.64
CA ALA A 57 5.59 -21.38 3.51
C ALA A 57 4.22 -22.04 3.75
N GLY A 58 3.14 -21.30 3.48
CA GLY A 58 1.77 -21.72 3.66
C GLY A 58 1.30 -21.80 5.13
N GLN A 59 2.14 -21.45 6.11
CA GLN A 59 1.74 -21.44 7.52
C GLN A 59 0.67 -20.37 7.79
N LEU A 60 0.80 -19.17 7.21
CA LEU A 60 -0.20 -18.12 7.38
C LEU A 60 -1.59 -18.58 6.89
N GLU A 61 -1.66 -19.20 5.72
CA GLU A 61 -2.92 -19.75 5.19
C GLU A 61 -3.55 -20.77 6.16
N ARG A 62 -2.74 -21.67 6.73
CA ARG A 62 -3.22 -22.64 7.74
C ARG A 62 -3.71 -21.95 9.00
N ASP A 63 -2.97 -20.97 9.50
CA ASP A 63 -3.32 -20.22 10.71
C ASP A 63 -4.62 -19.42 10.54
N LEU A 64 -4.87 -18.92 9.34
CA LEU A 64 -6.08 -18.16 9.02
C LEU A 64 -7.28 -19.01 8.61
N SER A 65 -7.07 -20.32 8.37
CA SER A 65 -8.14 -21.25 7.91
C SER A 65 -9.26 -21.46 8.93
N THR A 66 -8.99 -21.18 10.21
CA THR A 66 -9.99 -21.12 11.29
C THR A 66 -10.03 -19.72 11.88
N GLY A 67 -11.09 -19.34 12.59
CA GLY A 67 -11.18 -18.06 13.29
C GLY A 67 -10.45 -18.03 14.64
N ASP A 68 -9.43 -18.86 14.89
CA ASP A 68 -8.90 -19.10 16.25
C ASP A 68 -7.50 -18.53 16.50
N ASN A 69 -6.79 -18.05 15.47
CA ASN A 69 -5.47 -17.47 15.67
C ASN A 69 -5.55 -16.19 16.51
N ALA A 70 -4.90 -16.18 17.68
CA ALA A 70 -5.00 -15.10 18.65
C ALA A 70 -4.44 -13.77 18.12
N GLN A 71 -3.28 -13.82 17.42
CA GLN A 71 -2.68 -12.63 16.83
C GLN A 71 -3.59 -12.04 15.73
N ALA A 72 -4.10 -12.87 14.83
CA ALA A 72 -4.99 -12.42 13.77
C ALA A 72 -6.30 -11.79 14.31
N LYS A 73 -6.86 -12.32 15.43
CA LYS A 73 -7.99 -11.71 16.14
C LYS A 73 -7.65 -10.34 16.67
N ALA A 74 -6.50 -10.18 17.33
CA ALA A 74 -6.08 -8.91 17.88
C ALA A 74 -5.79 -7.86 16.79
N VAL A 75 -5.11 -8.27 15.71
CA VAL A 75 -4.90 -7.43 14.52
C VAL A 75 -6.22 -7.00 13.90
N ALA A 76 -7.14 -7.94 13.70
CA ALA A 76 -8.48 -7.64 13.16
C ALA A 76 -9.25 -6.66 14.06
N GLU A 77 -9.14 -6.79 15.38
CA GLU A 77 -9.79 -5.84 16.31
C GLU A 77 -9.24 -4.43 16.15
N VAL A 78 -7.91 -4.24 16.01
CA VAL A 78 -7.32 -2.92 15.73
C VAL A 78 -7.91 -2.31 14.45
N ILE A 79 -7.99 -3.10 13.37
CA ILE A 79 -8.56 -2.66 12.10
C ILE A 79 -10.05 -2.32 12.25
N GLN A 80 -10.81 -3.15 12.95
CA GLN A 80 -12.24 -2.92 13.21
C GLN A 80 -12.50 -1.68 14.04
N ARG A 81 -11.64 -1.34 15.00
CA ARG A 81 -11.79 -0.13 15.82
C ARG A 81 -11.41 1.14 15.09
N THR A 82 -10.53 1.06 14.11
CA THR A 82 -10.10 2.20 13.30
C THR A 82 -10.92 2.40 12.03
N GLN A 83 -11.59 1.34 11.52
CA GLN A 83 -12.50 1.37 10.38
C GLN A 83 -11.94 2.06 9.11
N PRO A 84 -10.74 1.73 8.62
CA PRO A 84 -10.20 2.34 7.40
C PRO A 84 -11.00 1.94 6.16
N ASP A 85 -11.13 2.87 5.21
CA ASP A 85 -11.75 2.61 3.91
C ASP A 85 -10.79 1.92 2.94
N VAL A 86 -9.50 2.28 3.04
CA VAL A 86 -8.40 1.66 2.32
C VAL A 86 -7.29 1.34 3.31
N LEU A 87 -6.83 0.10 3.29
CA LEU A 87 -5.81 -0.40 4.21
C LEU A 87 -4.69 -1.10 3.43
N LEU A 88 -3.44 -0.64 3.64
CA LEU A 88 -2.26 -1.41 3.28
C LEU A 88 -1.84 -2.26 4.49
N MET A 89 -1.67 -3.54 4.26
CA MET A 89 -1.10 -4.51 5.19
C MET A 89 0.31 -4.87 4.74
N ASN A 90 1.30 -4.59 5.58
CA ASN A 90 2.68 -5.04 5.40
C ASN A 90 2.93 -6.29 6.24
N GLU A 91 3.95 -7.08 5.88
CA GLU A 91 4.31 -8.36 6.52
C GLU A 91 3.16 -9.36 6.60
N PHE A 92 2.42 -9.44 5.53
CA PHE A 92 1.39 -10.43 5.29
C PHE A 92 1.86 -11.37 4.18
N ASP A 93 2.15 -12.63 4.48
CA ASP A 93 2.72 -13.55 3.51
C ASP A 93 1.83 -13.68 2.27
N TYR A 94 2.42 -13.51 1.11
CA TYR A 94 1.72 -13.71 -0.16
C TYR A 94 1.41 -15.18 -0.38
N VAL A 95 0.15 -15.49 -0.66
CA VAL A 95 -0.33 -16.80 -1.07
C VAL A 95 -1.07 -16.64 -2.39
N GLU A 96 -0.68 -17.43 -3.37
CA GLU A 96 -1.27 -17.39 -4.71
C GLU A 96 -2.80 -17.57 -4.66
N GLY A 97 -3.52 -16.82 -5.51
CA GLY A 97 -4.97 -16.86 -5.59
C GLY A 97 -5.69 -16.14 -4.44
N ASN A 98 -5.03 -15.20 -3.77
CA ASN A 98 -5.59 -14.36 -2.68
C ASN A 98 -6.06 -15.13 -1.43
N ARG A 99 -5.76 -16.42 -1.31
CA ARG A 99 -6.40 -17.29 -0.30
C ARG A 99 -6.17 -16.83 1.13
N ALA A 100 -4.94 -16.39 1.48
CA ALA A 100 -4.68 -15.88 2.83
C ALA A 100 -5.50 -14.61 3.14
N VAL A 101 -5.59 -13.69 2.18
CA VAL A 101 -6.38 -12.46 2.30
C VAL A 101 -7.86 -12.77 2.44
N ASP A 102 -8.39 -13.68 1.64
CA ASP A 102 -9.81 -14.07 1.70
C ASP A 102 -10.16 -14.76 3.02
N LEU A 103 -9.26 -15.60 3.55
CA LEU A 103 -9.42 -16.22 4.88
C LEU A 103 -9.37 -15.16 5.99
N PHE A 104 -8.45 -14.21 5.91
CA PHE A 104 -8.37 -13.13 6.91
C PHE A 104 -9.63 -12.25 6.90
N ARG A 105 -10.15 -11.91 5.72
CA ARG A 105 -11.40 -11.18 5.59
C ARG A 105 -12.56 -11.94 6.20
N ALA A 106 -12.80 -13.17 5.73
CA ALA A 106 -13.97 -13.96 6.11
C ALA A 106 -13.98 -14.41 7.58
N ASN A 107 -12.81 -14.86 8.10
CA ASN A 107 -12.74 -15.48 9.42
C ASN A 107 -12.41 -14.48 10.56
N TYR A 108 -11.91 -13.26 10.23
CA TYR A 108 -11.48 -12.29 11.25
C TYR A 108 -12.08 -10.91 11.05
N LEU A 109 -11.97 -10.28 9.88
CA LEU A 109 -12.44 -8.91 9.67
C LEU A 109 -13.97 -8.79 9.60
N GLU A 110 -14.63 -9.76 8.96
CA GLU A 110 -16.09 -9.82 8.85
C GLU A 110 -16.76 -10.45 10.10
N VAL A 111 -15.96 -10.86 11.08
CA VAL A 111 -16.40 -11.36 12.38
C VAL A 111 -15.98 -10.38 13.47
N GLY A 112 -16.94 -9.78 14.18
CA GLY A 112 -16.66 -8.79 15.24
C GLY A 112 -15.75 -9.33 16.34
N GLN A 113 -14.69 -8.62 16.68
CA GLN A 113 -13.72 -9.02 17.71
C GLN A 113 -13.95 -8.20 18.98
N ASN A 114 -14.20 -8.88 20.12
CA ASN A 114 -14.34 -8.25 21.43
C ASN A 114 -15.26 -7.00 21.46
N GLY A 115 -16.41 -7.09 20.75
CA GLY A 115 -17.37 -6.01 20.66
C GLY A 115 -17.01 -4.87 19.69
N ALA A 116 -15.94 -5.02 18.90
CA ALA A 116 -15.70 -4.17 17.74
C ALA A 116 -16.63 -4.54 16.59
N GLU A 117 -17.10 -3.55 15.84
CA GLU A 117 -17.97 -3.78 14.69
C GLU A 117 -17.17 -4.44 13.55
N PRO A 118 -17.73 -5.46 12.89
CA PRO A 118 -17.11 -6.07 11.72
C PRO A 118 -16.80 -5.04 10.63
N ILE A 119 -15.79 -5.36 9.82
CA ILE A 119 -15.45 -4.55 8.65
C ILE A 119 -15.35 -5.44 7.41
N ALA A 120 -16.02 -5.05 6.33
CA ALA A 120 -15.98 -5.75 5.06
C ALA A 120 -15.22 -4.94 4.01
N TYR A 121 -14.34 -5.62 3.29
CA TYR A 121 -13.62 -5.07 2.14
C TYR A 121 -13.97 -5.87 0.87
N PRO A 122 -14.89 -5.37 0.04
CA PRO A 122 -15.26 -6.05 -1.20
C PRO A 122 -14.10 -6.21 -2.19
N TYR A 123 -13.10 -5.33 -2.09
CA TYR A 123 -11.98 -5.29 -3.02
C TYR A 123 -10.67 -5.54 -2.30
N ALA A 124 -9.79 -6.31 -2.93
CA ALA A 124 -8.44 -6.59 -2.46
C ALA A 124 -7.46 -6.61 -3.64
N TYR A 125 -6.24 -6.20 -3.40
CA TYR A 125 -5.14 -6.35 -4.33
C TYR A 125 -3.96 -7.00 -3.63
N VAL A 126 -3.45 -8.08 -4.22
CA VAL A 126 -2.20 -8.73 -3.85
C VAL A 126 -1.43 -9.10 -5.11
N ALA A 127 -0.12 -9.09 -5.03
CA ALA A 127 0.77 -9.50 -6.11
C ALA A 127 2.04 -10.13 -5.53
N PRO A 128 2.81 -10.90 -6.32
CA PRO A 128 4.07 -11.46 -5.88
C PRO A 128 5.03 -10.40 -5.32
N SER A 129 5.78 -10.78 -4.30
CA SER A 129 6.84 -9.97 -3.68
C SER A 129 8.21 -10.49 -4.12
N ASN A 130 9.24 -9.63 -4.07
CA ASN A 130 10.63 -10.02 -4.28
C ASN A 130 11.23 -10.82 -3.13
N THR A 131 10.61 -10.76 -1.97
CA THR A 131 11.05 -11.48 -0.78
C THR A 131 11.08 -12.99 -1.01
N GLY A 132 12.19 -13.60 -0.64
CA GLY A 132 12.40 -15.04 -0.77
C GLY A 132 12.54 -15.58 -2.19
N ILE A 133 12.53 -14.73 -3.24
CA ILE A 133 12.81 -15.15 -4.60
C ILE A 133 14.33 -15.19 -4.80
N PRO A 134 14.94 -16.36 -5.05
CA PRO A 134 16.39 -16.48 -5.23
C PRO A 134 16.89 -15.63 -6.40
N SER A 135 17.95 -14.85 -6.20
CA SER A 135 18.58 -14.07 -7.28
C SER A 135 19.48 -14.94 -8.18
N GLY A 136 20.02 -16.02 -7.63
CA GLY A 136 21.02 -16.85 -8.27
C GLY A 136 22.46 -16.34 -8.09
N HIS A 137 22.65 -15.29 -7.26
CA HIS A 137 23.93 -14.63 -6.97
C HIS A 137 24.22 -14.59 -5.47
N ASP A 138 25.47 -14.34 -5.08
CA ASP A 138 25.94 -14.13 -3.71
C ASP A 138 25.87 -12.62 -3.39
N LEU A 139 24.68 -12.14 -3.05
CA LEU A 139 24.42 -10.70 -2.87
C LEU A 139 24.98 -10.13 -1.55
N ASN A 140 25.28 -10.99 -0.58
CA ASN A 140 25.86 -10.57 0.69
C ASN A 140 27.39 -10.80 0.77
N ASN A 141 28.02 -11.27 -0.32
CA ASN A 141 29.47 -11.52 -0.46
C ASN A 141 30.04 -12.47 0.59
N ASN A 142 29.25 -13.47 1.02
CA ASN A 142 29.71 -14.45 2.01
C ASN A 142 30.43 -15.68 1.39
N GLY A 143 30.54 -15.72 0.07
CA GLY A 143 31.16 -16.81 -0.71
C GLY A 143 30.25 -17.99 -1.00
N THR A 144 28.95 -17.89 -0.71
CA THR A 144 27.98 -18.96 -0.93
C THR A 144 26.72 -18.40 -1.58
N VAL A 145 26.34 -18.91 -2.75
CA VAL A 145 25.09 -18.56 -3.40
C VAL A 145 23.93 -19.33 -2.76
N GLY A 146 22.88 -18.60 -2.38
CA GLY A 146 21.65 -19.15 -1.84
C GLY A 146 21.41 -18.77 -0.36
N GLY A 147 20.18 -18.89 0.06
CA GLY A 147 19.74 -18.42 1.36
C GLY A 147 18.90 -17.14 1.29
N PRO A 148 18.38 -16.67 2.44
CA PRO A 148 17.44 -15.54 2.45
C PRO A 148 18.08 -14.19 2.07
N ASP A 149 19.40 -14.02 2.34
CA ASP A 149 20.13 -12.79 2.01
C ASP A 149 20.46 -12.66 0.53
N ASP A 150 20.43 -13.76 -0.21
CA ASP A 150 20.68 -13.81 -1.65
C ASP A 150 19.40 -13.78 -2.48
N ALA A 151 18.25 -13.64 -1.83
CA ALA A 151 17.00 -13.36 -2.53
C ALA A 151 16.94 -11.89 -2.99
N PHE A 152 16.13 -11.58 -3.99
CA PHE A 152 15.89 -10.19 -4.41
C PHE A 152 15.37 -9.29 -3.29
N GLY A 153 14.71 -9.84 -2.31
CA GLY A 153 14.37 -9.26 -1.02
C GLY A 153 14.48 -10.36 0.02
N PHE A 154 14.99 -10.02 1.22
CA PHE A 154 15.19 -10.99 2.29
C PHE A 154 13.93 -11.83 2.55
N GLY A 155 14.09 -13.16 2.62
CA GLY A 155 13.00 -14.09 2.92
C GLY A 155 13.44 -15.54 2.74
N PHE A 156 12.86 -16.42 3.56
CA PHE A 156 13.17 -17.86 3.55
C PHE A 156 12.40 -18.64 2.48
N PHE A 157 11.34 -18.04 1.93
CA PHE A 157 10.54 -18.61 0.85
C PHE A 157 9.87 -17.49 0.04
N PRO A 158 9.55 -17.72 -1.24
CA PRO A 158 8.88 -16.72 -2.07
C PRO A 158 7.56 -16.25 -1.47
N GLY A 159 7.42 -14.92 -1.32
CA GLY A 159 6.21 -14.27 -0.81
C GLY A 159 6.18 -14.04 0.71
N GLN A 160 7.19 -14.48 1.47
CA GLN A 160 7.32 -14.10 2.88
C GLN A 160 7.39 -12.58 3.01
N PHE A 161 6.88 -11.98 4.09
CA PHE A 161 6.85 -10.53 4.32
C PHE A 161 6.15 -9.73 3.18
N GLY A 162 5.16 -10.33 2.52
CA GLY A 162 4.45 -9.70 1.42
C GLY A 162 3.56 -8.53 1.86
N MET A 163 2.79 -8.03 0.90
CA MET A 163 1.85 -6.92 1.10
C MET A 163 0.47 -7.28 0.58
N ALA A 164 -0.56 -6.62 1.12
CA ALA A 164 -1.91 -6.67 0.56
C ALA A 164 -2.61 -5.32 0.77
N VAL A 165 -3.42 -4.89 -0.20
CA VAL A 165 -4.28 -3.72 -0.08
C VAL A 165 -5.73 -4.17 -0.05
N LEU A 166 -6.46 -3.74 0.98
CA LEU A 166 -7.90 -3.92 1.12
C LEU A 166 -8.62 -2.60 0.87
N SER A 167 -9.77 -2.63 0.19
CA SER A 167 -10.53 -1.43 -0.12
C SER A 167 -12.04 -1.66 -0.02
N ARG A 168 -12.76 -0.69 0.54
CA ARG A 168 -14.23 -0.59 0.45
C ARG A 168 -14.69 -0.07 -0.90
N TYR A 169 -13.79 0.58 -1.65
CA TYR A 169 -14.05 1.16 -2.95
C TYR A 169 -13.47 0.32 -4.08
N PRO A 170 -14.06 0.35 -5.29
CA PRO A 170 -13.53 -0.40 -6.42
C PRO A 170 -12.07 -0.08 -6.71
N ILE A 171 -11.29 -1.11 -6.98
CA ILE A 171 -9.93 -1.02 -7.50
C ILE A 171 -9.98 -1.22 -9.02
N ASP A 172 -9.39 -0.30 -9.77
CA ASP A 172 -9.19 -0.45 -11.21
C ASP A 172 -7.96 -1.32 -11.46
N THR A 173 -8.16 -2.63 -11.41
CA THR A 173 -7.08 -3.62 -11.50
C THR A 173 -6.38 -3.66 -12.85
N GLU A 174 -7.05 -3.17 -13.93
CA GLU A 174 -6.45 -3.09 -15.26
C GLU A 174 -5.45 -1.94 -15.38
N SER A 175 -5.57 -0.93 -14.51
CA SER A 175 -4.69 0.23 -14.48
C SER A 175 -3.65 0.19 -13.36
N VAL A 176 -3.56 -0.92 -12.61
CA VAL A 176 -2.52 -1.09 -11.60
C VAL A 176 -1.16 -1.16 -12.26
N ARG A 177 -0.18 -0.45 -11.66
CA ARG A 177 1.21 -0.54 -12.07
C ARG A 177 2.04 -1.16 -10.94
N THR A 178 2.85 -2.14 -11.28
CA THR A 178 3.80 -2.78 -10.36
C THR A 178 5.23 -2.56 -10.83
N PHE A 179 6.13 -2.44 -9.85
CA PHE A 179 7.55 -2.13 -10.11
C PHE A 179 8.45 -3.17 -9.43
N GLN A 180 8.00 -4.42 -9.41
CA GLN A 180 8.73 -5.52 -8.79
C GLN A 180 10.10 -5.76 -9.45
N ARG A 181 10.17 -5.57 -10.78
CA ARG A 181 11.37 -5.89 -11.60
C ARG A 181 12.21 -4.67 -11.95
N PHE A 182 11.87 -3.47 -11.46
CA PHE A 182 12.69 -2.28 -11.70
C PHE A 182 14.10 -2.50 -11.14
N LEU A 183 15.12 -2.33 -12.00
CA LEU A 183 16.52 -2.57 -11.60
C LEU A 183 17.09 -1.39 -10.86
N TRP A 184 17.80 -1.66 -9.76
CA TRP A 184 18.40 -0.59 -8.96
C TRP A 184 19.38 0.28 -9.74
N LYS A 185 20.21 -0.36 -10.58
CA LYS A 185 21.19 0.34 -11.45
C LYS A 185 20.57 1.32 -12.45
N ASP A 186 19.30 1.14 -12.80
CA ASP A 186 18.60 1.99 -13.78
C ASP A 186 18.08 3.31 -13.16
N MET A 187 18.16 3.45 -11.83
CA MET A 187 17.89 4.71 -11.16
C MET A 187 19.07 5.67 -11.33
N PRO A 188 18.89 6.85 -11.96
CA PRO A 188 19.96 7.82 -12.13
C PRO A 188 20.57 8.27 -10.80
N GLY A 189 21.88 8.07 -10.60
CA GLY A 189 22.55 8.38 -9.35
C GLY A 189 22.14 7.48 -8.18
N ALA A 190 21.84 6.21 -8.46
CA ALA A 190 21.58 5.20 -7.45
C ALA A 190 22.70 5.15 -6.40
N LEU A 191 22.34 5.02 -5.13
CA LEU A 191 23.29 4.90 -4.03
C LEU A 191 23.82 3.45 -3.91
N LEU A 192 24.39 2.91 -4.98
CA LEU A 192 24.93 1.55 -4.94
C LEU A 192 26.01 1.45 -3.85
N PRO A 193 26.02 0.33 -3.07
CA PRO A 193 26.98 0.15 -2.00
C PRO A 193 28.39 -0.06 -2.53
N ASP A 194 29.38 0.25 -1.69
CA ASP A 194 30.80 0.25 -2.01
C ASP A 194 31.52 -0.86 -1.25
N ASN A 195 32.40 -1.60 -1.93
CA ASN A 195 33.30 -2.51 -1.26
C ASN A 195 34.47 -1.73 -0.67
N LEU A 196 34.44 -1.47 0.61
CA LEU A 196 35.46 -0.67 1.32
C LEU A 196 36.88 -1.26 1.25
N GLY A 197 37.03 -2.50 0.77
CA GLY A 197 38.32 -3.16 0.59
C GLY A 197 38.97 -2.92 -0.78
N THR A 198 38.29 -2.23 -1.70
CA THR A 198 38.77 -1.95 -3.06
C THR A 198 38.84 -0.45 -3.35
N PRO A 199 39.63 0.01 -4.33
CA PRO A 199 39.68 1.43 -4.71
C PRO A 199 38.58 1.84 -5.71
N ALA A 200 37.82 0.91 -6.28
CA ALA A 200 36.76 1.21 -7.21
C ALA A 200 35.50 1.64 -6.47
N PRO A 201 34.80 2.70 -6.86
CA PRO A 201 33.59 3.14 -6.17
C PRO A 201 32.37 2.28 -6.56
N GLN A 202 31.44 2.07 -5.60
CA GLN A 202 30.16 1.41 -5.84
C GLN A 202 30.27 -0.01 -6.43
N ASP A 203 31.25 -0.77 -5.97
CA ASP A 203 31.63 -2.09 -6.50
C ASP A 203 31.31 -3.24 -5.54
N TRP A 204 30.39 -3.05 -4.61
CA TRP A 204 29.89 -4.14 -3.75
C TRP A 204 29.25 -5.24 -4.59
N TYR A 205 28.41 -4.84 -5.54
CA TYR A 205 27.80 -5.75 -6.53
C TYR A 205 28.57 -5.75 -7.83
N SER A 206 28.78 -6.94 -8.38
CA SER A 206 29.34 -7.12 -9.73
C SER A 206 28.38 -6.59 -10.80
N PRO A 207 28.88 -6.30 -12.03
CA PRO A 207 28.00 -5.95 -13.15
C PRO A 207 26.93 -6.99 -13.44
N GLU A 208 27.23 -8.28 -13.31
CA GLU A 208 26.31 -9.39 -13.53
C GLU A 208 25.19 -9.41 -12.49
N GLU A 209 25.49 -9.09 -11.23
CA GLU A 209 24.49 -8.94 -10.16
C GLU A 209 23.60 -7.74 -10.40
N LEU A 210 24.20 -6.59 -10.76
CA LEU A 210 23.44 -5.38 -11.06
C LEU A 210 22.52 -5.52 -12.28
N ASP A 211 22.84 -6.41 -13.23
CA ASP A 211 21.99 -6.71 -14.39
C ASP A 211 20.67 -7.39 -14.02
N VAL A 212 20.58 -7.96 -12.82
CA VAL A 212 19.36 -8.62 -12.33
C VAL A 212 18.82 -8.03 -11.04
N PHE A 213 19.62 -7.25 -10.29
CA PHE A 213 19.27 -6.83 -8.95
C PHE A 213 18.18 -5.75 -8.93
N ARG A 214 17.04 -6.10 -8.35
CA ARG A 214 15.85 -5.28 -8.29
C ARG A 214 15.94 -4.26 -7.17
N LEU A 215 15.45 -3.03 -7.41
CA LEU A 215 15.43 -1.99 -6.39
C LEU A 215 14.54 -2.39 -5.21
N SER A 216 13.30 -2.74 -5.48
CA SER A 216 12.33 -3.04 -4.43
C SER A 216 12.63 -4.35 -3.71
N SER A 217 12.70 -4.32 -2.38
CA SER A 217 12.81 -5.55 -1.58
C SER A 217 11.52 -6.37 -1.58
N LYS A 218 10.36 -5.71 -1.62
CA LYS A 218 9.05 -6.34 -1.78
C LYS A 218 8.51 -6.05 -3.18
N SER A 219 7.88 -4.92 -3.35
CA SER A 219 7.46 -4.31 -4.61
C SER A 219 7.07 -2.86 -4.31
N HIS A 220 6.89 -2.06 -5.36
CA HIS A 220 6.15 -0.80 -5.32
C HIS A 220 4.89 -0.99 -6.15
N TRP A 221 3.72 -0.56 -5.65
CA TRP A 221 2.43 -0.68 -6.34
C TRP A 221 1.75 0.68 -6.44
N ASP A 222 1.36 1.08 -7.64
CA ASP A 222 0.39 2.15 -7.88
C ASP A 222 -0.97 1.50 -8.15
N ILE A 223 -1.87 1.62 -7.18
CA ILE A 223 -3.19 0.98 -7.19
C ILE A 223 -4.27 2.06 -7.29
N PRO A 224 -4.91 2.23 -8.46
CA PRO A 224 -5.99 3.18 -8.63
C PRO A 224 -7.27 2.72 -7.92
N VAL A 225 -7.75 3.49 -6.94
CA VAL A 225 -9.00 3.27 -6.21
C VAL A 225 -10.03 4.31 -6.64
N ILE A 226 -11.27 3.88 -6.92
CA ILE A 226 -12.33 4.73 -7.47
C ILE A 226 -13.27 5.20 -6.36
N VAL A 227 -13.07 6.41 -5.89
CA VAL A 227 -13.84 7.03 -4.79
C VAL A 227 -14.78 8.11 -5.38
N GLY A 228 -16.08 7.87 -5.35
CA GLY A 228 -17.06 8.83 -5.87
C GLY A 228 -16.86 9.19 -7.35
N GLY A 229 -16.42 8.22 -8.17
CA GLY A 229 -16.09 8.43 -9.58
C GLY A 229 -14.78 9.19 -9.82
N ARG A 230 -13.90 9.23 -8.81
CA ARG A 230 -12.57 9.85 -8.87
C ARG A 230 -11.51 8.82 -8.55
N THR A 231 -10.42 8.85 -9.30
CA THR A 231 -9.26 8.02 -9.01
C THR A 231 -8.43 8.66 -7.90
N VAL A 232 -8.10 7.86 -6.89
CA VAL A 232 -7.07 8.10 -5.90
C VAL A 232 -6.05 6.98 -6.04
N HIS A 233 -4.81 7.32 -6.36
CA HIS A 233 -3.73 6.37 -6.48
C HIS A 233 -3.18 6.00 -5.10
N VAL A 234 -3.25 4.74 -4.75
CA VAL A 234 -2.66 4.17 -3.52
C VAL A 234 -1.27 3.69 -3.87
N LEU A 235 -0.25 4.42 -3.42
CA LEU A 235 1.16 4.13 -3.70
C LEU A 235 1.73 3.34 -2.52
N ALA A 236 1.72 2.03 -2.65
CA ALA A 236 2.05 1.09 -1.58
C ALA A 236 3.46 0.53 -1.72
N SER A 237 4.23 0.57 -0.63
CA SER A 237 5.57 -0.04 -0.56
C SER A 237 5.92 -0.49 0.85
N HIS A 238 6.98 -1.26 0.95
CA HIS A 238 7.63 -1.63 2.19
C HIS A 238 9.14 -1.76 1.91
N PRO A 239 9.88 -0.65 1.95
CA PRO A 239 11.33 -0.61 1.73
C PRO A 239 12.12 -1.52 2.65
N THR A 240 13.34 -1.83 2.24
CA THR A 240 14.32 -2.58 3.03
C THR A 240 14.54 -1.92 4.40
N PRO A 241 14.53 -2.65 5.52
CA PRO A 241 15.02 -2.10 6.79
C PRO A 241 16.50 -1.68 6.66
N PRO A 242 16.89 -0.48 7.12
CA PRO A 242 18.26 0.05 6.96
C PRO A 242 19.25 -0.54 7.97
N VAL A 243 19.08 -1.80 8.32
CA VAL A 243 19.85 -2.55 9.32
C VAL A 243 20.16 -3.94 8.78
N PHE A 244 20.86 -4.78 9.54
CA PHE A 244 21.23 -6.15 9.18
C PHE A 244 22.26 -6.25 8.04
N ASP A 245 23.14 -5.27 7.91
CA ASP A 245 24.21 -5.22 6.92
C ASP A 245 25.56 -4.88 7.57
N GLY A 246 26.57 -4.57 6.77
CA GLY A 246 27.90 -4.21 7.20
C GLY A 246 28.22 -2.73 6.97
N ALA A 247 29.49 -2.42 7.00
CA ALA A 247 29.98 -1.04 6.81
C ALA A 247 29.74 -0.50 5.39
N GLU A 248 29.42 -1.36 4.44
CA GLU A 248 29.01 -0.99 3.07
C GLU A 248 27.64 -0.35 3.02
N ASP A 249 26.83 -0.51 4.09
CA ASP A 249 25.50 0.09 4.26
C ASP A 249 24.55 -0.24 3.09
N ARG A 250 24.56 -1.50 2.61
CA ARG A 250 23.78 -1.91 1.42
C ARG A 250 22.27 -1.78 1.66
N ASN A 251 21.79 -2.07 2.85
CA ASN A 251 20.37 -2.00 3.20
C ASN A 251 19.91 -0.55 3.41
N GLY A 252 20.72 0.27 4.10
CA GLY A 252 20.42 1.69 4.27
C GLY A 252 20.38 2.44 2.94
N ARG A 253 21.33 2.18 2.04
CA ARG A 253 21.38 2.77 0.69
C ARG A 253 20.20 2.31 -0.17
N ARG A 254 19.81 1.04 -0.08
CA ARG A 254 18.64 0.51 -0.77
C ARG A 254 17.36 1.13 -0.25
N ASN A 255 17.18 1.21 1.08
CA ASN A 255 16.05 1.90 1.71
C ASN A 255 15.90 3.34 1.20
N HIS A 256 17.02 4.10 1.18
CA HIS A 256 17.04 5.46 0.67
C HIS A 256 16.50 5.55 -0.77
N ASP A 257 16.94 4.66 -1.66
CA ASP A 257 16.53 4.69 -3.07
C ASP A 257 15.13 4.12 -3.30
N GLU A 258 14.68 3.14 -2.49
CA GLU A 258 13.30 2.68 -2.49
C GLU A 258 12.32 3.79 -2.08
N ILE A 259 12.70 4.63 -1.11
CA ILE A 259 11.91 5.81 -0.70
C ILE A 259 11.94 6.89 -1.79
N ARG A 260 13.14 7.15 -2.37
CA ARG A 260 13.32 8.08 -3.48
C ARG A 260 12.45 7.73 -4.68
N PHE A 261 12.22 6.44 -4.93
CA PHE A 261 11.40 5.98 -6.05
C PHE A 261 10.02 6.66 -6.05
N TRP A 262 9.33 6.71 -4.90
CA TRP A 262 8.05 7.41 -4.82
C TRP A 262 8.17 8.92 -4.96
N SER A 263 9.21 9.53 -4.39
CA SER A 263 9.45 10.97 -4.57
C SER A 263 9.62 11.35 -6.03
N ASP A 264 10.37 10.55 -6.79
CA ASP A 264 10.56 10.75 -8.22
C ASP A 264 9.29 10.41 -9.01
N TYR A 265 8.56 9.35 -8.64
CA TYR A 265 7.34 8.90 -9.31
C TYR A 265 6.22 9.94 -9.28
N VAL A 266 6.04 10.64 -8.16
CA VAL A 266 5.02 11.70 -8.02
C VAL A 266 5.49 13.05 -8.54
N SER A 267 6.74 13.17 -8.91
CA SER A 267 7.34 14.40 -9.44
C SER A 267 7.13 14.52 -10.96
N PRO A 268 6.99 15.74 -11.50
CA PRO A 268 6.82 15.93 -12.93
C PRO A 268 8.03 15.47 -13.74
N ARG A 269 7.82 15.15 -15.02
CA ARG A 269 8.93 14.97 -15.96
C ARG A 269 9.83 16.23 -15.99
N PRO A 270 11.20 16.11 -16.10
CA PRO A 270 11.88 14.87 -16.49
C PRO A 270 12.21 13.91 -15.33
N VAL A 271 11.96 14.27 -14.06
CA VAL A 271 12.40 13.52 -12.87
C VAL A 271 11.92 12.07 -12.94
N SER A 272 10.63 11.84 -13.21
CA SER A 272 10.04 10.50 -13.27
C SER A 272 10.28 9.73 -14.58
N SER A 273 11.02 10.29 -15.55
CA SER A 273 11.07 9.74 -16.92
C SER A 273 11.82 8.41 -17.05
N TYR A 274 12.69 8.06 -16.10
CA TYR A 274 13.46 6.83 -16.09
C TYR A 274 12.71 5.64 -15.49
N ILE A 275 11.67 5.91 -14.71
CA ILE A 275 10.89 4.88 -14.04
C ILE A 275 10.09 4.09 -15.08
N TYR A 276 10.16 2.77 -15.02
CA TYR A 276 9.35 1.85 -15.81
C TYR A 276 8.70 0.79 -14.92
N ASP A 277 7.49 0.38 -15.27
CA ASP A 277 6.78 -0.69 -14.59
C ASP A 277 7.10 -2.08 -15.17
N ASP A 278 6.52 -3.10 -14.59
CA ASP A 278 6.75 -4.49 -14.99
C ASP A 278 6.24 -4.82 -16.38
N ASP A 279 5.37 -3.97 -16.96
CA ASP A 279 4.86 -4.06 -18.34
C ASP A 279 5.67 -3.19 -19.34
N GLY A 280 6.70 -2.48 -18.86
CA GLY A 280 7.56 -1.63 -19.67
C GLY A 280 6.97 -0.23 -19.97
N THR A 281 5.97 0.21 -19.23
CA THR A 281 5.43 1.58 -19.37
C THR A 281 6.28 2.57 -18.57
N TYR A 282 6.76 3.62 -19.24
CA TYR A 282 7.66 4.62 -18.66
C TYR A 282 6.94 5.84 -18.10
N GLY A 283 7.50 6.39 -17.01
CA GLY A 283 7.12 7.64 -16.37
C GLY A 283 6.34 7.45 -15.07
N GLY A 284 6.17 8.55 -14.36
CA GLY A 284 5.45 8.62 -13.09
C GLY A 284 3.96 8.95 -13.26
N LEU A 285 3.34 9.43 -12.19
CA LEU A 285 1.93 9.81 -12.17
C LEU A 285 1.62 10.95 -13.13
N PRO A 286 0.41 10.99 -13.71
CA PRO A 286 -0.09 12.15 -14.44
C PRO A 286 -0.08 13.40 -13.56
N ARG A 287 0.17 14.56 -14.19
CA ARG A 287 0.14 15.84 -13.48
C ARG A 287 -1.21 16.05 -12.78
N ASN A 288 -1.17 16.46 -11.52
CA ASN A 288 -2.34 16.68 -10.66
C ASN A 288 -3.13 15.39 -10.32
N ALA A 289 -2.57 14.22 -10.50
CA ALA A 289 -3.14 13.00 -9.94
C ALA A 289 -3.27 13.12 -8.41
N ARG A 290 -4.34 12.55 -7.86
CA ARG A 290 -4.51 12.43 -6.42
C ARG A 290 -3.90 11.11 -5.98
N PHE A 291 -3.04 11.15 -4.99
CA PHE A 291 -2.38 9.96 -4.48
C PHE A 291 -2.25 9.99 -2.96
N VAL A 292 -2.03 8.83 -2.40
CA VAL A 292 -1.56 8.64 -1.02
C VAL A 292 -0.41 7.65 -1.06
N ILE A 293 0.79 8.05 -0.61
CA ILE A 293 1.92 7.15 -0.40
C ILE A 293 1.76 6.55 0.99
N LEU A 294 1.84 5.23 1.12
CA LEU A 294 1.67 4.57 2.40
C LEU A 294 2.51 3.29 2.51
N GLY A 295 2.85 2.96 3.75
CA GLY A 295 3.59 1.76 4.13
C GLY A 295 4.55 2.00 5.29
N ASP A 296 5.10 0.91 5.74
CA ASP A 296 6.29 0.90 6.58
C ASP A 296 7.49 1.27 5.69
N GLN A 297 7.98 2.51 5.86
CA GLN A 297 9.13 3.02 5.11
C GLN A 297 10.46 2.69 5.79
N ASN A 298 10.43 2.10 6.99
CA ASN A 298 11.63 1.74 7.75
C ASN A 298 12.62 2.90 7.91
N SER A 299 12.14 4.14 8.03
CA SER A 299 12.99 5.33 8.09
C SER A 299 12.36 6.41 8.94
N ASP A 300 13.04 6.79 10.04
CA ASP A 300 12.68 7.94 10.88
C ASP A 300 13.36 9.20 10.37
N PRO A 301 12.74 10.39 10.50
CA PRO A 301 13.33 11.64 10.04
C PRO A 301 14.65 12.04 10.71
N LEU A 302 14.86 11.64 11.96
CA LEU A 302 15.95 12.16 12.80
C LEU A 302 16.74 11.06 13.51
N ASP A 303 16.16 9.90 13.71
CA ASP A 303 16.69 8.82 14.55
C ASP A 303 16.76 7.50 13.78
N GLY A 304 17.35 6.47 14.39
CA GLY A 304 17.55 5.17 13.72
C GLY A 304 18.77 5.15 12.81
N ASP A 305 18.83 4.16 11.90
CA ASP A 305 20.02 3.79 11.11
C ASP A 305 19.87 4.13 9.61
N SER A 306 18.85 4.90 9.24
CA SER A 306 18.62 5.28 7.85
C SER A 306 19.74 6.19 7.33
N VAL A 307 20.06 6.09 6.04
CA VAL A 307 20.89 7.10 5.38
C VAL A 307 20.26 8.47 5.62
N PRO A 308 21.06 9.46 6.12
CA PRO A 308 20.53 10.80 6.40
C PRO A 308 19.79 11.40 5.20
N GLY A 309 18.56 11.84 5.42
CA GLY A 309 17.73 12.42 4.38
C GLY A 309 16.85 11.42 3.63
N ALA A 310 16.88 10.13 3.95
CA ALA A 310 16.11 9.11 3.24
C ALA A 310 14.60 9.46 3.20
N ILE A 311 13.94 9.54 4.34
CA ILE A 311 12.49 9.83 4.37
C ILE A 311 12.18 11.30 4.05
N GLN A 312 13.11 12.24 4.28
CA GLN A 312 12.94 13.65 3.92
C GLN A 312 12.69 13.83 2.43
N GLN A 313 13.16 12.92 1.57
CA GLN A 313 12.85 12.94 0.13
C GLN A 313 11.34 12.96 -0.13
N LEU A 314 10.53 12.32 0.73
CA LEU A 314 9.07 12.36 0.67
C LEU A 314 8.50 13.53 1.46
N LEU A 315 8.99 13.75 2.69
CA LEU A 315 8.46 14.79 3.59
C LEU A 315 8.65 16.20 3.04
N ASP A 316 9.77 16.45 2.35
CA ASP A 316 10.10 17.74 1.73
C ASP A 316 9.58 17.86 0.28
N ASN A 317 8.99 16.79 -0.30
CA ASN A 317 8.49 16.83 -1.66
C ASN A 317 7.29 17.79 -1.77
N PRO A 318 7.32 18.79 -2.70
CA PRO A 318 6.29 19.81 -2.79
C PRO A 318 4.91 19.27 -3.20
N HIS A 319 4.80 18.03 -3.67
CA HIS A 319 3.53 17.38 -4.03
C HIS A 319 2.91 16.60 -2.87
N VAL A 320 3.65 16.36 -1.81
CA VAL A 320 3.28 15.55 -0.65
C VAL A 320 2.85 16.44 0.52
N VAL A 321 1.98 15.93 1.37
CA VAL A 321 1.61 16.51 2.66
C VAL A 321 1.93 15.49 3.75
N ASP A 322 2.67 15.91 4.78
CA ASP A 322 2.85 15.14 6.00
C ASP A 322 1.78 15.55 7.03
N PRO A 323 0.82 14.67 7.35
CA PRO A 323 -0.22 14.95 8.34
C PRO A 323 0.27 14.91 9.79
N MET A 324 1.48 14.39 10.04
CA MET A 324 2.06 14.21 11.38
C MET A 324 1.13 13.42 12.33
N PRO A 325 0.67 12.21 11.97
CA PRO A 325 -0.14 11.38 12.86
C PRO A 325 0.55 11.16 14.19
N SER A 326 -0.20 11.18 15.28
CA SER A 326 0.40 11.10 16.62
C SER A 326 -0.46 10.28 17.59
N SER A 327 0.16 9.88 18.72
CA SER A 327 -0.55 9.24 19.83
C SER A 327 0.05 9.61 21.19
N ALA A 328 -0.78 9.60 22.22
CA ALA A 328 -0.32 9.72 23.59
C ALA A 328 0.40 8.46 24.08
N GLY A 329 0.04 7.30 23.55
CA GLY A 329 0.65 6.02 23.89
C GLY A 329 2.11 5.92 23.47
N ALA A 330 2.49 6.47 22.31
CA ALA A 330 3.88 6.54 21.88
C ALA A 330 4.74 7.35 22.86
N THR A 331 4.24 8.55 23.28
CA THR A 331 4.93 9.37 24.29
C THR A 331 5.08 8.64 25.63
N GLU A 332 4.02 7.95 26.09
CA GLU A 332 4.06 7.17 27.33
C GLU A 332 5.03 5.99 27.21
N ALA A 333 5.00 5.26 26.09
CA ALA A 333 5.87 4.12 25.83
C ALA A 333 7.35 4.54 25.86
N SER A 334 7.73 5.56 25.10
CA SER A 334 9.09 6.12 25.06
C SER A 334 9.60 6.49 26.46
N ALA A 335 8.77 7.17 27.26
CA ALA A 335 9.13 7.59 28.63
C ALA A 335 9.32 6.40 29.59
N LEU A 336 8.55 5.33 29.44
CA LEU A 336 8.59 4.16 30.32
C LEU A 336 9.71 3.16 29.95
N GLN A 337 10.01 3.03 28.67
CA GLN A 337 11.02 2.13 28.13
C GLN A 337 12.45 2.67 28.32
N GLY A 338 12.62 3.98 28.14
CA GLY A 338 13.95 4.60 28.27
C GLY A 338 14.91 4.11 27.19
N GLY A 339 16.12 3.65 27.56
CA GLY A 339 17.09 3.12 26.60
C GLY A 339 17.45 4.12 25.50
N ALA A 340 17.44 3.69 24.24
CA ALA A 340 17.71 4.54 23.07
C ALA A 340 16.76 5.73 22.97
N ASN A 341 15.51 5.58 23.39
CA ASN A 341 14.49 6.64 23.35
C ASN A 341 14.93 7.92 24.08
N THR A 342 15.78 7.79 25.11
CA THR A 342 16.28 8.96 25.88
C THR A 342 17.22 9.86 25.10
N THR A 343 17.75 9.40 23.98
CA THR A 343 18.69 10.12 23.10
C THR A 343 18.08 10.53 21.76
N HIS A 344 16.85 10.14 21.50
CA HIS A 344 16.14 10.50 20.27
C HIS A 344 15.92 12.02 20.20
N ARG A 345 15.95 12.52 18.97
CA ARG A 345 15.74 13.93 18.62
C ARG A 345 14.33 14.23 18.15
N SER A 346 13.64 13.19 17.64
CA SER A 346 12.24 13.26 17.25
C SER A 346 11.33 13.36 18.48
N ASP A 347 10.16 13.99 18.33
CA ASP A 347 9.14 13.99 19.38
C ASP A 347 8.45 12.62 19.39
N PRO A 348 8.52 11.86 20.49
CA PRO A 348 8.03 10.48 20.56
C PRO A 348 6.54 10.33 20.30
N ARG A 349 5.75 11.43 20.32
CA ARG A 349 4.32 11.37 19.95
C ARG A 349 4.09 10.84 18.53
N TYR A 350 5.09 10.96 17.65
CA TYR A 350 5.00 10.57 16.24
C TYR A 350 5.53 9.17 15.96
N ASP A 351 6.07 8.47 16.97
CA ASP A 351 6.54 7.10 16.82
C ASP A 351 5.38 6.19 16.44
N THR A 352 5.67 5.25 15.55
CA THR A 352 4.70 4.28 15.02
C THR A 352 5.14 2.85 15.23
N ALA A 353 6.41 2.63 15.59
CA ALA A 353 6.99 1.33 15.86
C ALA A 353 7.71 1.30 17.22
N ASP A 354 7.63 0.17 17.89
CA ASP A 354 8.14 -0.13 19.24
C ASP A 354 9.21 -1.21 19.12
N PHE A 355 10.39 -0.78 18.66
CA PHE A 355 11.53 -1.68 18.51
C PHE A 355 12.30 -1.90 19.82
N ALA A 356 13.45 -2.59 19.75
CA ALA A 356 14.22 -2.91 20.93
C ALA A 356 14.70 -1.67 21.68
N ASP A 357 14.39 -1.57 22.97
CA ASP A 357 14.74 -0.42 23.84
C ASP A 357 16.25 -0.09 23.85
N THR A 358 17.11 -1.08 23.59
CA THR A 358 18.57 -0.90 23.54
C THR A 358 19.04 -0.19 22.27
N SER A 359 18.44 -0.51 21.14
CA SER A 359 18.65 0.09 19.80
C SER A 359 17.70 -0.59 18.81
N PRO A 360 17.00 0.15 17.95
CA PRO A 360 17.06 1.60 17.79
C PRO A 360 16.14 2.38 18.74
N GLY A 361 15.29 1.73 19.56
CA GLY A 361 14.21 2.37 20.30
C GLY A 361 12.95 2.55 19.44
N ASN A 362 12.02 3.39 19.91
CA ASN A 362 10.79 3.69 19.17
C ASN A 362 11.07 4.66 18.02
N LEU A 363 10.50 4.40 16.85
CA LEU A 363 10.72 5.19 15.65
C LEU A 363 9.41 5.49 14.93
N ARG A 364 9.40 6.56 14.14
CA ARG A 364 8.40 6.80 13.14
C ARG A 364 8.79 6.07 11.85
N ALA A 365 8.30 4.86 11.65
CA ALA A 365 8.60 4.02 10.49
C ALA A 365 7.45 3.96 9.48
N ASP A 366 6.20 4.14 9.93
CA ASP A 366 4.99 3.95 9.14
C ASP A 366 4.38 5.30 8.73
N TYR A 367 4.04 5.44 7.45
CA TYR A 367 3.60 6.70 6.87
C TYR A 367 2.32 6.54 6.05
N VAL A 368 1.46 7.57 6.11
CA VAL A 368 0.34 7.81 5.20
C VAL A 368 0.44 9.26 4.74
N LEU A 369 0.91 9.47 3.52
CA LEU A 369 1.30 10.77 2.98
C LEU A 369 0.43 11.14 1.77
N PRO A 370 -0.68 11.88 1.97
CA PRO A 370 -1.55 12.28 0.87
C PRO A 370 -0.92 13.38 -0.01
N SER A 371 -1.35 13.42 -1.26
CA SER A 371 -1.05 14.52 -2.18
C SER A 371 -1.77 15.81 -1.73
N ARG A 372 -1.21 16.98 -2.10
CA ARG A 372 -1.84 18.30 -1.84
C ARG A 372 -3.25 18.45 -2.42
N GLY A 373 -3.62 17.61 -3.37
CA GLY A 373 -4.97 17.57 -3.95
C GLY A 373 -6.02 16.87 -3.06
N LEU A 374 -5.61 16.31 -1.92
CA LEU A 374 -6.44 15.63 -0.93
C LEU A 374 -6.33 16.37 0.41
N PRO A 375 -7.24 17.32 0.74
CA PRO A 375 -7.22 17.99 2.03
C PRO A 375 -7.31 16.99 3.19
N VAL A 376 -6.37 17.07 4.11
CA VAL A 376 -6.34 16.29 5.35
C VAL A 376 -7.41 16.82 6.30
N LEU A 377 -8.18 15.94 6.92
CA LEU A 377 -9.22 16.24 7.87
C LEU A 377 -8.83 15.86 9.30
N ASP A 378 -8.22 14.67 9.45
CA ASP A 378 -7.78 14.12 10.73
C ASP A 378 -6.69 13.05 10.50
N SER A 379 -5.94 12.71 11.56
CA SER A 379 -4.93 11.65 11.50
C SER A 379 -4.56 11.17 12.91
N ALA A 380 -4.21 9.90 13.06
CA ALA A 380 -3.70 9.39 14.33
C ALA A 380 -2.89 8.09 14.13
N VAL A 381 -2.18 7.72 15.20
CA VAL A 381 -1.55 6.42 15.40
C VAL A 381 -2.37 5.66 16.45
N PHE A 382 -2.76 4.41 16.14
CA PHE A 382 -3.44 3.55 17.11
C PHE A 382 -2.44 3.01 18.13
N TRP A 383 -2.14 3.82 19.11
CA TRP A 383 -1.29 3.46 20.25
C TRP A 383 -1.91 3.97 21.55
N PRO A 384 -2.81 3.18 22.16
CA PRO A 384 -3.46 3.55 23.41
C PRO A 384 -2.47 3.57 24.59
N VAL A 385 -2.69 4.49 25.54
CA VAL A 385 -1.94 4.55 26.80
C VAL A 385 -2.23 3.32 27.68
N ARG A 386 -1.36 2.99 28.61
CA ARG A 386 -1.49 1.78 29.49
C ARG A 386 -2.79 1.75 30.30
N SER A 387 -3.35 2.90 30.63
CA SER A 387 -4.62 2.99 31.37
C SER A 387 -5.85 2.73 30.50
N ASP A 388 -5.71 2.75 29.18
CA ASP A 388 -6.81 2.46 28.24
C ASP A 388 -7.02 0.94 28.15
N PRO A 389 -8.27 0.45 28.25
CA PRO A 389 -8.57 -0.99 28.04
C PRO A 389 -8.07 -1.57 26.71
N LEU A 390 -7.90 -0.74 25.68
CA LEU A 390 -7.39 -1.15 24.37
C LEU A 390 -5.86 -1.33 24.36
N PHE A 391 -5.14 -0.94 25.40
CA PHE A 391 -3.71 -1.19 25.55
C PHE A 391 -3.37 -2.68 25.40
N ARG A 392 -4.29 -3.57 25.77
CA ARG A 392 -4.14 -5.02 25.54
C ARG A 392 -3.88 -5.43 24.08
N LEU A 393 -4.17 -4.54 23.10
CA LEU A 393 -3.96 -4.80 21.66
C LEU A 393 -2.55 -4.40 21.20
N THR A 394 -1.94 -3.42 21.85
CA THR A 394 -0.55 -3.01 21.56
C THR A 394 0.43 -3.65 22.54
N GLY A 395 0.11 -3.64 23.83
CA GLY A 395 0.85 -4.32 24.88
C GLY A 395 2.30 -3.87 25.03
N VAL A 396 3.11 -4.78 25.47
CA VAL A 396 4.59 -4.73 25.51
C VAL A 396 5.13 -6.05 24.96
N PHE A 397 6.40 -6.07 24.58
CA PHE A 397 7.02 -7.31 24.06
C PHE A 397 6.87 -8.49 25.07
N PRO A 398 6.45 -9.69 24.60
CA PRO A 398 6.05 -10.05 23.25
C PRO A 398 4.67 -9.44 22.88
N PHE A 399 4.62 -8.72 21.77
CA PHE A 399 3.42 -8.00 21.37
C PHE A 399 2.26 -8.93 20.99
N PRO A 400 1.01 -8.61 21.36
CA PRO A 400 -0.15 -9.40 20.99
C PRO A 400 -0.53 -9.25 19.50
N THR A 401 -0.13 -8.15 18.87
CA THR A 401 -0.37 -7.85 17.46
C THR A 401 0.95 -7.74 16.69
N SER A 402 1.57 -6.60 16.74
CA SER A 402 2.78 -6.21 16.01
C SER A 402 3.61 -5.27 16.86
N ASP A 403 4.90 -5.16 16.58
CA ASP A 403 5.79 -4.10 17.03
C ASP A 403 5.53 -2.76 16.30
N HIS A 404 4.72 -2.75 15.25
CA HIS A 404 4.20 -1.56 14.61
C HIS A 404 2.79 -1.21 15.08
N ARG A 405 2.38 0.02 14.81
CA ARG A 405 1.04 0.56 15.13
C ARG A 405 0.33 0.97 13.86
N LEU A 406 -0.99 0.75 13.80
CA LEU A 406 -1.78 1.20 12.68
C LEU A 406 -1.77 2.73 12.63
N VAL A 407 -1.42 3.28 11.46
CA VAL A 407 -1.44 4.73 11.17
C VAL A 407 -2.55 5.00 10.18
N TRP A 408 -3.38 6.02 10.46
CA TRP A 408 -4.44 6.42 9.55
C TRP A 408 -4.52 7.92 9.34
N VAL A 409 -5.05 8.31 8.17
CA VAL A 409 -5.31 9.68 7.78
C VAL A 409 -6.67 9.77 7.10
N ASP A 410 -7.50 10.70 7.53
CA ASP A 410 -8.76 11.07 6.89
C ASP A 410 -8.51 12.19 5.88
N VAL A 411 -8.89 11.96 4.64
CA VAL A 411 -8.77 12.94 3.58
C VAL A 411 -10.12 13.22 2.93
N ARG A 412 -10.26 14.42 2.36
CA ARG A 412 -11.40 14.77 1.53
C ARG A 412 -11.06 14.56 0.06
N VAL A 413 -11.81 13.68 -0.61
CA VAL A 413 -11.77 13.51 -2.06
C VAL A 413 -12.73 14.55 -2.68
N PRO A 414 -12.22 15.60 -3.34
CA PRO A 414 -13.07 16.65 -3.89
C PRO A 414 -13.98 16.12 -5.00
N GLY A 415 -15.24 16.52 -4.98
CA GLY A 415 -16.20 16.24 -6.06
C GLY A 415 -15.81 16.87 -7.40
N SER A 416 -16.49 16.46 -8.49
CA SER A 416 -16.29 17.09 -9.80
C SER A 416 -16.79 18.54 -9.77
N ARG A 417 -15.96 19.48 -10.20
CA ARG A 417 -16.51 20.75 -10.71
C ARG A 417 -17.20 20.42 -12.04
N VAL A 418 -18.50 20.59 -12.09
CA VAL A 418 -19.20 20.65 -13.38
C VAL A 418 -18.64 21.86 -14.10
N ARG A 419 -17.98 21.66 -15.24
CA ARG A 419 -17.56 22.74 -16.13
C ARG A 419 -18.71 23.15 -16.98
#